data_e7f04997c1dea559e587e500b30d5846
#
_entry.id   e7f04997c1dea559e587e500b30d5846
#
_cell.length_a   1.000
_cell.length_b   1.000
_cell.length_c   1.000
_cell.angle_alpha   90.00
_cell.angle_beta   90.00
_cell.angle_gamma   90.00
#
_symmetry.space_group_name_H-M   'P 1'
#
loop_
_entity.id
_entity.type
_entity.pdbx_description
1 polymer ?
#
loop_
_entity_poly.entity_id
_entity_poly.type
_entity_poly.pdbx_seq_one_letter_code
_entity_poly.pdbx_strand_id
1 'polypeptide(L)'
;MVILRHRWHELSISTVSFSFQRALLIAAHEAKLLQFDDATWQRRFGAATERVSLEEQNHLWRTLAEHPRADALVGAFAEHIDPAELGELGYALASCPNLGYAIELLQRYHAFIGDGGSLHLSQNNGLQLDYVPHYQEAQQLRVQTVLICIVA
;
A
#
# COMPACT_ATOMS: atom_id res chain seq x y z
N MET A 1 -43.35 20.44 0.65
CA MET A 1 -42.35 19.77 -0.22
C MET A 1 -41.20 19.38 0.67
N VAL A 2 -41.20 18.12 1.15
CA VAL A 2 -40.19 17.60 2.10
C VAL A 2 -39.05 17.05 1.24
N ILE A 3 -37.89 17.71 1.26
CA ILE A 3 -36.68 17.18 0.61
C ILE A 3 -36.05 16.20 1.58
N LEU A 4 -36.30 14.92 1.40
CA LEU A 4 -35.58 13.84 2.05
C LEU A 4 -34.12 13.83 1.50
N ARG A 5 -33.22 14.51 2.18
CA ARG A 5 -31.78 14.27 1.99
C ARG A 5 -31.48 12.89 2.56
N HIS A 6 -31.47 11.88 1.72
CA HIS A 6 -30.90 10.58 2.04
C HIS A 6 -29.41 10.81 2.26
N ARG A 7 -29.03 10.78 3.52
CA ARG A 7 -27.63 10.74 3.95
C ARG A 7 -27.17 9.29 3.75
N TRP A 8 -26.62 9.00 2.58
CA TRP A 8 -25.89 7.76 2.35
C TRP A 8 -24.58 7.85 3.15
N HIS A 9 -24.65 7.58 4.45
CA HIS A 9 -23.53 7.05 5.18
C HIS A 9 -23.45 5.57 4.82
N GLU A 10 -23.02 5.26 3.60
CA GLU A 10 -22.35 4.01 3.38
C GLU A 10 -21.15 4.01 4.33
N LEU A 11 -21.12 3.03 5.20
CA LEU A 11 -19.93 2.65 5.95
C LEU A 11 -18.92 2.23 4.88
N SER A 12 -18.16 3.19 4.38
CA SER A 12 -17.07 2.93 3.46
C SER A 12 -16.05 2.12 4.23
N ILE A 13 -16.04 0.81 3.99
CA ILE A 13 -15.02 -0.07 4.57
C ILE A 13 -13.72 0.34 3.90
N SER A 14 -12.80 0.88 4.68
CA SER A 14 -11.46 1.21 4.22
C SER A 14 -10.76 -0.04 3.70
N THR A 15 -10.21 0.04 2.51
CA THR A 15 -9.64 -1.12 1.82
C THR A 15 -8.28 -0.79 1.20
N VAL A 16 -7.53 -1.83 0.87
CA VAL A 16 -6.24 -1.78 0.18
C VAL A 16 -6.31 -2.66 -1.06
N SER A 17 -5.60 -2.29 -2.11
CA SER A 17 -5.52 -3.12 -3.31
C SER A 17 -4.90 -4.49 -2.98
N PHE A 18 -5.42 -5.52 -3.61
CA PHE A 18 -4.85 -6.87 -3.45
C PHE A 18 -3.41 -6.93 -3.98
N SER A 19 -3.08 -6.21 -5.05
CA SER A 19 -1.71 -6.15 -5.58
C SER A 19 -0.70 -5.66 -4.55
N PHE A 20 -1.05 -4.61 -3.79
CA PHE A 20 -0.21 -4.14 -2.70
C PHE A 20 -0.03 -5.21 -1.60
N GLN A 21 -1.12 -5.86 -1.19
CA GLN A 21 -1.07 -6.94 -0.20
C GLN A 21 -0.28 -8.15 -0.71
N ARG A 22 -0.43 -8.48 -1.99
CA ARG A 22 0.32 -9.57 -2.63
C ARG A 22 1.83 -9.30 -2.60
N ALA A 23 2.26 -8.11 -3.02
CA ALA A 23 3.67 -7.72 -2.95
C ALA A 23 4.23 -7.81 -1.52
N LEU A 24 3.44 -7.38 -0.53
CA LEU A 24 3.80 -7.48 0.88
C LEU A 24 3.99 -8.94 1.34
N LEU A 25 3.09 -9.84 0.94
CA LEU A 25 3.17 -11.25 1.30
C LEU A 25 4.36 -11.94 0.61
N ILE A 26 4.63 -11.62 -0.65
CA ILE A 26 5.80 -12.14 -1.38
C ILE A 26 7.09 -11.70 -0.69
N ALA A 27 7.23 -10.40 -0.41
CA ALA A 27 8.38 -9.85 0.28
C ALA A 27 8.59 -10.46 1.67
N ALA A 28 7.50 -10.66 2.43
CA ALA A 28 7.55 -11.30 3.74
C ALA A 28 7.99 -12.77 3.66
N HIS A 29 7.56 -13.49 2.63
CA HIS A 29 7.98 -14.87 2.40
C HIS A 29 9.47 -14.96 2.03
N GLU A 30 9.95 -14.14 1.12
CA GLU A 30 11.35 -14.12 0.70
C GLU A 30 12.29 -13.63 1.81
N ALA A 31 11.86 -12.66 2.60
CA ALA A 31 12.56 -12.24 3.80
C ALA A 31 12.52 -13.28 4.94
N LYS A 32 11.79 -14.39 4.75
CA LYS A 32 11.58 -15.48 5.74
C LYS A 32 10.91 -14.99 7.02
N LEU A 33 10.04 -14.00 6.90
CA LEU A 33 9.20 -13.52 7.99
C LEU A 33 7.90 -14.30 8.10
N LEU A 34 7.38 -14.77 6.96
CA LEU A 34 6.23 -15.66 6.85
C LEU A 34 6.60 -16.87 6.01
N GLN A 35 6.00 -18.01 6.35
CA GLN A 35 6.14 -19.25 5.58
C GLN A 35 4.76 -19.72 5.15
N PHE A 36 4.60 -20.03 3.87
CA PHE A 36 3.38 -20.57 3.30
C PHE A 36 3.70 -21.89 2.61
N ASP A 37 2.83 -22.88 2.79
CA ASP A 37 2.84 -24.05 1.92
C ASP A 37 2.26 -23.71 0.53
N ASP A 38 2.57 -24.53 -0.47
CA ASP A 38 2.16 -24.31 -1.86
C ASP A 38 0.64 -24.19 -2.01
N ALA A 39 -0.13 -24.93 -1.24
CA ALA A 39 -1.60 -24.89 -1.31
C ALA A 39 -2.16 -23.58 -0.75
N THR A 40 -1.57 -23.06 0.33
CA THR A 40 -1.92 -21.75 0.90
C THR A 40 -1.51 -20.63 -0.03
N TRP A 41 -0.33 -20.75 -0.65
CA TRP A 41 0.16 -19.83 -1.66
C TRP A 41 -0.82 -19.72 -2.84
N GLN A 42 -1.17 -20.85 -3.47
CA GLN A 42 -2.11 -20.87 -4.61
C GLN A 42 -3.48 -20.28 -4.26
N ARG A 43 -4.02 -20.59 -3.09
CA ARG A 43 -5.31 -20.04 -2.65
C ARG A 43 -5.27 -18.53 -2.44
N ARG A 44 -4.19 -17.98 -1.88
CA ARG A 44 -4.06 -16.56 -1.58
C ARG A 44 -3.71 -15.72 -2.80
N PHE A 45 -3.02 -16.27 -3.78
CA PHE A 45 -2.51 -15.54 -4.93
C PHE A 45 -3.22 -15.85 -6.25
N GLY A 46 -4.13 -16.81 -6.28
CA GLY A 46 -4.84 -17.21 -7.50
C GLY A 46 -6.00 -16.30 -7.93
N ALA A 47 -6.46 -15.39 -7.09
CA ALA A 47 -7.62 -14.52 -7.34
C ALA A 47 -7.24 -13.04 -7.15
N ALA A 48 -6.61 -12.44 -8.13
CA ALA A 48 -5.89 -11.17 -8.02
C ALA A 48 -6.74 -9.88 -8.19
N THR A 49 -8.07 -9.94 -8.17
CA THR A 49 -8.91 -8.78 -8.52
C THR A 49 -9.64 -8.12 -7.35
N GLU A 50 -9.46 -8.58 -6.13
CA GLU A 50 -10.23 -8.12 -4.98
C GLU A 50 -9.47 -7.09 -4.14
N ARG A 51 -10.21 -6.25 -3.44
CA ARG A 51 -9.67 -5.37 -2.41
C ARG A 51 -9.72 -6.08 -1.05
N VAL A 52 -8.73 -5.82 -0.24
CA VAL A 52 -8.59 -6.38 1.10
C VAL A 52 -9.03 -5.36 2.14
N SER A 53 -9.67 -5.78 3.22
CA SER A 53 -10.03 -4.85 4.29
C SER A 53 -8.78 -4.30 4.97
N LEU A 54 -8.85 -3.03 5.41
CA LEU A 54 -7.74 -2.42 6.14
C LEU A 54 -7.46 -3.14 7.46
N GLU A 55 -8.49 -3.73 8.07
CA GLU A 55 -8.35 -4.53 9.30
C GLU A 55 -7.51 -5.79 9.07
N GLU A 56 -7.77 -6.53 8.01
CA GLU A 56 -6.96 -7.70 7.62
C GLU A 56 -5.51 -7.30 7.35
N GLN A 57 -5.32 -6.19 6.64
CA GLN A 57 -3.98 -5.69 6.37
C GLN A 57 -3.27 -5.23 7.66
N ASN A 58 -3.98 -4.56 8.57
CA ASN A 58 -3.42 -4.16 9.86
C ASN A 58 -3.00 -5.37 10.71
N HIS A 59 -3.77 -6.46 10.66
CA HIS A 59 -3.39 -7.71 11.31
C HIS A 59 -2.09 -8.30 10.73
N LEU A 60 -1.97 -8.31 9.40
CA LEU A 60 -0.75 -8.75 8.73
C LEU A 60 0.47 -7.90 9.15
N TRP A 61 0.33 -6.59 9.14
CA TRP A 61 1.42 -5.69 9.56
C TRP A 61 1.85 -5.89 11.01
N ARG A 62 0.92 -6.12 11.93
CA ARG A 62 1.26 -6.45 13.33
C ARG A 62 2.09 -7.72 13.41
N THR A 63 1.63 -8.77 12.72
CA THR A 63 2.36 -10.06 12.68
C THR A 63 3.77 -9.89 12.14
N LEU A 64 3.95 -9.10 11.08
CA LEU A 64 5.26 -8.84 10.50
C LEU A 64 6.16 -8.02 11.41
N ALA A 65 5.61 -7.02 12.09
CA ALA A 65 6.36 -6.14 12.99
C ALA A 65 6.84 -6.83 14.28
N GLU A 66 6.18 -7.89 14.70
CA GLU A 66 6.59 -8.71 15.85
C GLU A 66 7.79 -9.62 15.54
N HIS A 67 8.14 -9.79 14.27
CA HIS A 67 9.24 -10.64 13.88
C HIS A 67 10.59 -9.97 14.17
N PRO A 68 11.61 -10.70 14.76
CA PRO A 68 12.91 -10.13 15.11
C PRO A 68 13.70 -9.50 13.95
N ARG A 69 13.36 -9.85 12.70
CA ARG A 69 13.99 -9.34 11.48
C ARG A 69 13.00 -8.56 10.62
N ALA A 70 12.02 -7.87 11.25
CA ALA A 70 10.99 -7.13 10.53
C ALA A 70 11.57 -6.07 9.56
N ASP A 71 12.73 -5.50 9.88
CA ASP A 71 13.46 -4.53 9.05
C ASP A 71 13.86 -5.08 7.67
N ALA A 72 14.08 -6.39 7.53
CA ALA A 72 14.37 -7.03 6.26
C ALA A 72 13.20 -6.90 5.25
N LEU A 73 11.98 -6.66 5.73
CA LEU A 73 10.82 -6.48 4.89
C LEU A 73 10.93 -5.24 3.99
N VAL A 74 11.51 -4.16 4.51
CA VAL A 74 11.56 -2.85 3.82
C VAL A 74 12.26 -2.97 2.47
N GLY A 75 13.45 -3.57 2.44
CA GLY A 75 14.18 -3.80 1.18
C GLY A 75 13.48 -4.81 0.27
N ALA A 76 13.07 -5.94 0.82
CA ALA A 76 12.39 -6.99 0.05
C ALA A 76 11.09 -6.48 -0.60
N PHE A 77 10.32 -5.63 0.07
CA PHE A 77 9.09 -5.09 -0.48
C PHE A 77 9.34 -4.18 -1.69
N ALA A 78 10.37 -3.34 -1.64
CA ALA A 78 10.72 -2.45 -2.75
C ALA A 78 11.09 -3.23 -4.03
N GLU A 79 11.66 -4.42 -3.89
CA GLU A 79 12.03 -5.31 -5.01
C GLU A 79 10.82 -6.01 -5.65
N HIS A 80 9.71 -6.14 -4.92
CA HIS A 80 8.56 -6.94 -5.35
C HIS A 80 7.30 -6.14 -5.71
N ILE A 81 7.28 -4.84 -5.46
CA ILE A 81 6.17 -4.01 -5.91
C ILE A 81 6.36 -3.68 -7.39
N ASP A 82 5.59 -4.33 -8.25
CA ASP A 82 5.58 -4.03 -9.66
C ASP A 82 4.53 -2.96 -9.98
N PRO A 83 4.91 -1.79 -10.51
CA PRO A 83 3.95 -0.79 -10.95
C PRO A 83 2.89 -1.34 -11.90
N ALA A 84 3.21 -2.30 -12.76
CA ALA A 84 2.26 -2.92 -13.67
C ALA A 84 1.11 -3.63 -12.94
N GLU A 85 1.33 -4.14 -11.73
CA GLU A 85 0.29 -4.76 -10.90
C GLU A 85 -0.71 -3.73 -10.32
N LEU A 86 -0.37 -2.45 -10.32
CA LEU A 86 -1.27 -1.36 -9.95
C LEU A 86 -2.23 -0.97 -11.10
N GLY A 87 -2.24 -1.74 -12.19
CA GLY A 87 -3.11 -1.53 -13.34
C GLY A 87 -2.88 -0.18 -14.03
N GLU A 88 -3.95 0.52 -14.37
CA GLU A 88 -3.87 1.80 -15.10
C GLU A 88 -3.05 2.86 -14.35
N LEU A 89 -3.12 2.89 -13.02
CA LEU A 89 -2.33 3.81 -12.22
C LEU A 89 -0.83 3.50 -12.35
N GLY A 90 -0.45 2.23 -12.33
CA GLY A 90 0.95 1.83 -12.49
C GLY A 90 1.53 2.23 -13.85
N TYR A 91 0.78 2.00 -14.93
CA TYR A 91 1.18 2.45 -16.27
C TYR A 91 1.29 3.97 -16.36
N ALA A 92 0.36 4.70 -15.73
CA ALA A 92 0.41 6.15 -15.69
C ALA A 92 1.65 6.67 -14.93
N LEU A 93 1.99 6.06 -13.79
CA LEU A 93 3.19 6.37 -13.01
C LEU A 93 4.46 6.12 -13.82
N ALA A 94 4.56 4.95 -14.46
CA ALA A 94 5.72 4.57 -15.29
C ALA A 94 5.89 5.47 -16.53
N SER A 95 4.81 6.11 -16.99
CA SER A 95 4.81 7.02 -18.14
C SER A 95 5.10 8.47 -17.77
N CYS A 96 5.25 8.80 -16.49
CA CYS A 96 5.55 10.16 -16.06
C CYS A 96 6.94 10.62 -16.55
N PRO A 97 7.07 11.87 -16.99
CA PRO A 97 8.36 12.37 -17.54
C PRO A 97 9.45 12.55 -16.47
N ASN A 98 9.06 12.63 -15.22
CA ASN A 98 9.98 12.72 -14.08
C ASN A 98 9.27 12.35 -12.76
N LEU A 99 10.06 12.17 -11.71
CA LEU A 99 9.58 11.78 -10.38
C LEU A 99 8.57 12.78 -9.78
N GLY A 100 8.72 14.08 -10.01
CA GLY A 100 7.80 15.11 -9.51
C GLY A 100 6.37 14.86 -10.02
N TYR A 101 6.20 14.65 -11.33
CA TYR A 101 4.90 14.31 -11.91
C TYR A 101 4.36 12.98 -11.40
N ALA A 102 5.22 11.98 -11.21
CA ALA A 102 4.79 10.69 -10.65
C ALA A 102 4.26 10.86 -9.21
N ILE A 103 4.92 11.65 -8.37
CA ILE A 103 4.47 11.93 -7.00
C ILE A 103 3.15 12.72 -6.99
N GLU A 104 3.00 13.73 -7.86
CA GLU A 104 1.73 14.47 -7.98
C GLU A 104 0.58 13.55 -8.41
N LEU A 105 0.83 12.64 -9.34
CA LEU A 105 -0.14 11.65 -9.79
C LEU A 105 -0.48 10.68 -8.65
N LEU A 106 0.53 10.17 -7.96
CA LEU A 106 0.36 9.29 -6.81
C LEU A 106 -0.43 9.98 -5.68
N GLN A 107 -0.13 11.23 -5.37
CA GLN A 107 -0.85 12.02 -4.37
C GLN A 107 -2.35 12.14 -4.72
N ARG A 108 -2.67 12.29 -6.00
CA ARG A 108 -4.06 12.41 -6.46
C ARG A 108 -4.82 11.10 -6.43
N TYR A 109 -4.13 10.00 -6.69
CA TYR A 109 -4.76 8.70 -6.93
C TYR A 109 -4.36 7.61 -5.93
N HIS A 110 -3.66 7.94 -4.83
CA HIS A 110 -3.20 6.96 -3.85
C HIS A 110 -4.33 6.09 -3.26
N ALA A 111 -5.56 6.60 -3.20
CA ALA A 111 -6.72 5.84 -2.74
C ALA A 111 -7.02 4.59 -3.59
N PHE A 112 -6.56 4.54 -4.85
CA PHE A 112 -6.63 3.32 -5.67
C PHE A 112 -5.73 2.21 -5.11
N ILE A 113 -4.60 2.57 -4.48
CA ILE A 113 -3.72 1.62 -3.81
C ILE A 113 -4.31 1.24 -2.46
N GLY A 114 -4.73 2.21 -1.66
CA GLY A 114 -5.35 1.94 -0.36
C GLY A 114 -5.56 3.18 0.50
N ASP A 115 -6.43 3.02 1.48
CA ASP A 115 -6.82 4.07 2.44
C ASP A 115 -5.86 4.18 3.64
N GLY A 116 -4.67 3.56 3.55
CA GLY A 116 -3.72 3.46 4.66
C GLY A 116 -3.00 4.75 5.02
N GLY A 117 -3.07 5.80 4.20
CA GLY A 117 -2.41 7.07 4.49
C GLY A 117 -2.60 8.07 3.38
N SER A 118 -2.05 9.27 3.56
CA SER A 118 -2.07 10.33 2.54
C SER A 118 -0.67 10.86 2.29
N LEU A 119 -0.41 11.24 1.04
CA LEU A 119 0.84 11.84 0.58
C LEU A 119 0.63 13.33 0.35
N HIS A 120 1.54 14.14 0.84
CA HIS A 120 1.53 15.59 0.64
C HIS A 120 2.88 16.04 0.10
N LEU A 121 2.85 16.63 -1.09
CA LEU A 121 4.02 17.23 -1.71
C LEU A 121 4.01 18.73 -1.44
N SER A 122 5.08 19.26 -0.87
CA SER A 122 5.28 20.68 -0.66
C SER A 122 6.62 21.13 -1.26
N GLN A 123 6.69 22.43 -1.61
CA GLN A 123 7.87 23.01 -2.25
C GLN A 123 8.30 24.26 -1.44
N ASN A 124 9.00 24.01 -0.33
CA ASN A 124 9.58 25.04 0.51
C ASN A 124 11.10 24.78 0.62
N ASN A 125 11.93 25.58 -0.05
CA ASN A 125 13.41 25.37 -0.09
C ASN A 125 13.88 24.00 -0.62
N GLY A 126 13.08 23.35 -1.45
CA GLY A 126 13.27 22.01 -1.99
C GLY A 126 11.95 21.24 -2.06
N LEU A 127 12.00 20.06 -2.66
CA LEU A 127 10.85 19.17 -2.72
C LEU A 127 10.77 18.36 -1.42
N GLN A 128 9.66 18.48 -0.70
CA GLN A 128 9.39 17.74 0.51
C GLN A 128 8.16 16.86 0.30
N LEU A 129 8.29 15.57 0.57
CA LEU A 129 7.21 14.61 0.54
C LEU A 129 6.90 14.17 1.98
N ASP A 130 5.68 14.46 2.43
CA ASP A 130 5.17 14.04 3.72
C ASP A 130 4.18 12.90 3.52
N TYR A 131 4.35 11.82 4.28
CA TYR A 131 3.39 10.73 4.36
C TYR A 131 2.72 10.74 5.73
N VAL A 132 1.39 10.90 5.72
CA VAL A 132 0.57 10.89 6.94
C VAL A 132 -0.17 9.57 7.04
N PRO A 133 0.24 8.65 7.94
CA PRO A 133 -0.43 7.37 8.10
C PRO A 133 -1.79 7.53 8.79
N HIS A 134 -2.79 6.75 8.34
CA HIS A 134 -4.12 6.65 8.95
C HIS A 134 -4.25 5.43 9.88
N TYR A 135 -3.13 4.81 10.26
CA TYR A 135 -3.04 3.63 11.12
C TYR A 135 -2.05 3.88 12.25
N GLN A 136 -2.16 3.10 13.31
CA GLN A 136 -1.23 3.11 14.45
C GLN A 136 -0.40 1.82 14.52
N GLU A 137 -0.93 0.72 14.03
CA GLU A 137 -0.27 -0.57 14.05
C GLU A 137 0.96 -0.60 13.15
N ALA A 138 2.08 -1.06 13.70
CA ALA A 138 3.37 -1.20 13.00
C ALA A 138 3.79 0.06 12.23
N GLN A 139 3.47 1.25 12.74
CA GLN A 139 3.56 2.52 12.03
C GLN A 139 4.95 2.75 11.44
N GLN A 140 6.01 2.54 12.22
CA GLN A 140 7.37 2.76 11.75
C GLN A 140 7.72 1.86 10.56
N LEU A 141 7.47 0.55 10.67
CA LEU A 141 7.75 -0.41 9.61
C LEU A 141 6.96 -0.08 8.33
N ARG A 142 5.67 0.24 8.47
CA ARG A 142 4.80 0.57 7.34
C ARG A 142 5.24 1.85 6.63
N VAL A 143 5.53 2.90 7.38
CA VAL A 143 6.00 4.18 6.80
C VAL A 143 7.31 3.98 6.05
N GLN A 144 8.27 3.26 6.63
CA GLN A 144 9.53 2.94 5.96
C GLN A 144 9.31 2.15 4.66
N THR A 145 8.44 1.15 4.71
CA THR A 145 8.11 0.32 3.54
C THR A 145 7.42 1.12 2.43
N VAL A 146 6.48 2.01 2.79
CA VAL A 146 5.82 2.88 1.80
C VAL A 146 6.81 3.86 1.18
N LEU A 147 7.62 4.53 1.99
CA LEU A 147 8.55 5.55 1.50
C LEU A 147 9.66 4.96 0.62
N ILE A 148 10.17 3.78 0.94
CA ILE A 148 11.20 3.14 0.10
C ILE A 148 10.67 2.82 -1.30
N CYS A 149 9.40 2.43 -1.44
CA CYS A 149 8.79 2.15 -2.75
C CYS A 149 8.66 3.39 -3.65
N ILE A 150 8.66 4.60 -3.06
CA ILE A 150 8.57 5.85 -3.82
C ILE A 150 9.93 6.26 -4.37
N VAL A 151 11.02 5.87 -3.71
CA VAL A 151 12.38 6.32 -4.03
C VAL A 151 13.26 5.23 -4.65
N ALA A 152 12.84 3.97 -4.61
CA ALA A 152 13.51 2.85 -5.25
C ALA A 152 13.18 2.79 -6.75
#